data_614daf344224d06072b4f98dd319e255
#
_entry.id   614daf344224d06072b4f98dd319e255
#
_cell.length_a   1.000
_cell.length_b   1.000
_cell.length_c   1.000
_cell.angle_alpha   90.00
_cell.angle_beta   90.00
_cell.angle_gamma   90.00
#
_symmetry.space_group_name_H-M   'P 1'
#
loop_
_entity.id
_entity.type
_entity.pdbx_description
1 polymer ?
#
loop_
_entity_poly.entity_id
_entity_poly.type
_entity_poly.pdbx_seq_one_letter_code
_entity_poly.pdbx_strand_id
1 'polypeptide(L)'
;MKSDNEFRRGLIDGIPIGLAYVAVSFAFGISGASKGIPVWALTLISATCVTSAGQFAAIITMTAGGSLVELVLSQIIINLRYSIMSIAIGQKLSEKSTLWNRISMAFMVTDEIFAVSCAGRHEITPRYFYALMSIPWISWTIGTLLGATANTLLPLILRNALGLAIYGMLIGIIIPPARQDKHITIVIILSMIISLLFKYIKALSFISSGFVIIICTLIAATFGAILFPVEEEETHEA
;
A
#
# COMPACT_ATOMS: atom_id res chain seq x y z
N MET A 1 18.80 25.62 -14.50
CA MET A 1 18.32 26.23 -13.22
C MET A 1 16.90 25.81 -12.79
N LYS A 2 15.78 25.95 -13.59
CA LYS A 2 14.44 25.43 -13.14
C LYS A 2 14.41 23.91 -12.96
N SER A 3 15.04 23.18 -13.86
CA SER A 3 15.07 21.72 -13.93
C SER A 3 15.80 21.05 -12.74
N ASP A 4 16.88 21.65 -12.24
CA ASP A 4 17.65 21.12 -11.12
C ASP A 4 16.92 21.34 -9.78
N ASN A 5 16.13 22.41 -9.73
CA ASN A 5 15.30 22.72 -8.56
C ASN A 5 14.14 21.71 -8.39
N GLU A 6 13.52 21.26 -9.50
CA GLU A 6 12.44 20.24 -9.45
C GLU A 6 12.96 18.88 -8.98
N PHE A 7 14.09 18.42 -9.53
CA PHE A 7 14.68 17.15 -9.11
C PHE A 7 15.07 17.17 -7.63
N ARG A 8 15.77 18.23 -7.19
CA ARG A 8 16.13 18.41 -5.80
C ARG A 8 14.91 18.45 -4.87
N ARG A 9 13.85 19.15 -5.29
CA ARG A 9 12.59 19.20 -4.54
C ARG A 9 11.98 17.81 -4.40
N GLY A 10 11.88 17.03 -5.49
CA GLY A 10 11.36 15.67 -5.44
C GLY A 10 12.15 14.79 -4.46
N LEU A 11 13.50 14.86 -4.46
CA LEU A 11 14.30 14.13 -3.49
C LEU A 11 13.99 14.55 -2.04
N ILE A 12 13.90 15.85 -1.76
CA ILE A 12 13.60 16.35 -0.42
C ILE A 12 12.22 15.88 0.04
N ASP A 13 11.22 15.98 -0.81
CA ASP A 13 9.85 15.56 -0.53
C ASP A 13 9.74 14.02 -0.35
N GLY A 14 10.63 13.24 -0.98
CA GLY A 14 10.72 11.79 -0.85
C GLY A 14 11.38 11.30 0.44
N ILE A 15 12.23 12.11 1.10
CA ILE A 15 12.95 11.70 2.32
C ILE A 15 12.01 11.27 3.45
N PRO A 16 10.99 12.04 3.86
CA PRO A 16 10.09 11.64 4.94
C PRO A 16 9.37 10.33 4.64
N ILE A 17 8.95 10.13 3.39
CA ILE A 17 8.29 8.90 2.94
C ILE A 17 9.27 7.73 3.03
N GLY A 18 10.49 7.92 2.53
CA GLY A 18 11.53 6.89 2.57
C GLY A 18 11.87 6.45 4.00
N LEU A 19 11.99 7.38 4.94
CA LEU A 19 12.25 7.07 6.35
C LEU A 19 11.10 6.25 6.97
N ALA A 20 9.85 6.59 6.69
CA ALA A 20 8.71 5.80 7.13
C ALA A 20 8.72 4.39 6.50
N TYR A 21 9.07 4.29 5.22
CA TYR A 21 9.09 3.04 4.47
C TYR A 21 10.14 2.06 4.97
N VAL A 22 11.30 2.52 5.43
CA VAL A 22 12.33 1.63 6.02
C VAL A 22 11.75 0.81 7.17
N ALA A 23 11.02 1.44 8.08
CA ALA A 23 10.47 0.74 9.25
C ALA A 23 9.45 -0.33 8.86
N VAL A 24 8.55 0.01 7.92
CA VAL A 24 7.49 -0.89 7.46
C VAL A 24 8.04 -2.06 6.65
N SER A 25 8.92 -1.77 5.71
CA SER A 25 9.53 -2.79 4.85
C SER A 25 10.48 -3.71 5.62
N PHE A 26 11.14 -3.19 6.65
CA PHE A 26 11.92 -4.01 7.58
C PHE A 26 11.03 -5.03 8.30
N ALA A 27 9.87 -4.60 8.81
CA ALA A 27 8.89 -5.50 9.41
C ALA A 27 8.34 -6.53 8.40
N PHE A 28 8.11 -6.12 7.15
CA PHE A 28 7.74 -7.03 6.05
C PHE A 28 8.81 -8.10 5.82
N GLY A 29 10.08 -7.70 5.73
CA GLY A 29 11.21 -8.60 5.57
C GLY A 29 11.30 -9.66 6.67
N ILE A 30 11.18 -9.24 7.94
CA ILE A 30 11.14 -10.17 9.09
C ILE A 30 9.94 -11.12 8.98
N SER A 31 8.75 -10.60 8.69
CA SER A 31 7.52 -11.40 8.61
C SER A 31 7.61 -12.47 7.53
N GLY A 32 8.09 -12.12 6.35
CA GLY A 32 8.26 -13.08 5.25
C GLY A 32 9.33 -14.12 5.53
N ALA A 33 10.48 -13.70 6.03
CA ALA A 33 11.58 -14.60 6.37
C ALA A 33 11.23 -15.56 7.52
N SER A 34 10.48 -15.10 8.52
CA SER A 34 9.98 -15.96 9.61
C SER A 34 9.01 -17.05 9.14
N LYS A 35 8.38 -16.87 7.99
CA LYS A 35 7.49 -17.83 7.33
C LYS A 35 8.21 -18.71 6.30
N GLY A 36 9.54 -18.63 6.22
CA GLY A 36 10.36 -19.47 5.36
C GLY A 36 10.53 -18.95 3.92
N ILE A 37 10.09 -17.75 3.61
CA ILE A 37 10.30 -17.15 2.29
C ILE A 37 11.76 -16.69 2.20
N PRO A 38 12.52 -17.09 1.16
CA PRO A 38 13.93 -16.75 1.04
C PRO A 38 14.15 -15.24 0.86
N VAL A 39 15.26 -14.73 1.42
CA VAL A 39 15.61 -13.30 1.44
C VAL A 39 15.59 -12.68 0.05
N TRP A 40 16.16 -13.36 -0.95
CA TRP A 40 16.19 -12.86 -2.32
C TRP A 40 14.77 -12.67 -2.90
N ALA A 41 13.86 -13.60 -2.60
CA ALA A 41 12.48 -13.52 -3.11
C ALA A 41 11.73 -12.35 -2.46
N LEU A 42 11.87 -12.15 -1.14
CA LEU A 42 11.29 -10.99 -0.44
C LEU A 42 11.82 -9.67 -0.97
N THR A 43 13.14 -9.60 -1.20
CA THR A 43 13.78 -8.40 -1.76
C THR A 43 13.28 -8.12 -3.19
N LEU A 44 13.15 -9.17 -4.02
CA LEU A 44 12.62 -9.04 -5.38
C LEU A 44 11.17 -8.59 -5.37
N ILE A 45 10.32 -9.17 -4.50
CA ILE A 45 8.93 -8.73 -4.32
C ILE A 45 8.89 -7.25 -3.97
N SER A 46 9.73 -6.79 -3.04
CA SER A 46 9.76 -5.38 -2.64
C SER A 46 10.33 -4.45 -3.72
N ALA A 47 11.27 -4.90 -4.52
CA ALA A 47 11.81 -4.13 -5.64
C ALA A 47 10.81 -3.97 -6.80
N THR A 48 9.96 -4.97 -7.00
CA THR A 48 8.99 -5.01 -8.10
C THR A 48 7.56 -4.61 -7.71
N CYS A 49 7.27 -4.53 -6.41
CA CYS A 49 5.91 -4.28 -5.91
C CYS A 49 5.96 -3.51 -4.58
N VAL A 50 5.61 -2.24 -4.58
CA VAL A 50 5.64 -1.37 -3.40
C VAL A 50 4.21 -1.11 -2.92
N THR A 51 3.47 -2.18 -2.55
CA THR A 51 2.06 -2.06 -2.20
C THR A 51 1.76 -2.27 -0.71
N SER A 52 2.75 -2.45 0.14
CA SER A 52 2.58 -2.69 1.58
C SER A 52 1.48 -3.73 1.89
N ALA A 53 0.21 -3.33 2.02
CA ALA A 53 -0.91 -4.22 2.33
C ALA A 53 -1.02 -5.41 1.36
N GLY A 54 -0.82 -5.18 0.06
CA GLY A 54 -0.79 -6.24 -0.95
C GLY A 54 0.32 -7.25 -0.71
N GLN A 55 1.53 -6.80 -0.37
CA GLN A 55 2.65 -7.69 -0.08
C GLN A 55 2.42 -8.54 1.17
N PHE A 56 1.84 -7.98 2.25
CA PHE A 56 1.48 -8.76 3.43
C PHE A 56 0.37 -9.77 3.13
N ALA A 57 -0.65 -9.39 2.37
CA ALA A 57 -1.69 -10.30 1.93
C ALA A 57 -1.11 -11.44 1.05
N ALA A 58 -0.17 -11.12 0.16
CA ALA A 58 0.52 -12.11 -0.67
C ALA A 58 1.27 -13.14 0.19
N ILE A 59 2.03 -12.70 1.19
CA ILE A 59 2.72 -13.62 2.12
C ILE A 59 1.72 -14.53 2.83
N ILE A 60 0.60 -13.99 3.31
CA ILE A 60 -0.43 -14.77 4.01
C ILE A 60 -1.01 -15.83 3.07
N THR A 61 -1.40 -15.44 1.85
CA THR A 61 -1.96 -16.36 0.85
C THR A 61 -0.97 -17.45 0.46
N MET A 62 0.29 -17.08 0.14
CA MET A 62 1.33 -18.04 -0.25
C MET A 62 1.64 -19.03 0.87
N THR A 63 1.78 -18.56 2.10
CA THR A 63 2.14 -19.43 3.25
C THR A 63 0.97 -20.26 3.77
N ALA A 64 -0.27 -19.87 3.47
CA ALA A 64 -1.47 -20.67 3.73
C ALA A 64 -1.74 -21.74 2.64
N GLY A 65 -0.90 -21.84 1.60
CA GLY A 65 -1.13 -22.75 0.48
C GLY A 65 -2.24 -22.30 -0.47
N GLY A 66 -2.54 -21.01 -0.51
CA GLY A 66 -3.56 -20.42 -1.39
C GLY A 66 -3.18 -20.57 -2.87
N SER A 67 -4.18 -20.59 -3.74
CA SER A 67 -3.99 -20.75 -5.20
C SER A 67 -3.41 -19.49 -5.83
N LEU A 68 -2.77 -19.65 -7.00
CA LEU A 68 -2.30 -18.49 -7.79
C LEU A 68 -3.45 -17.57 -8.20
N VAL A 69 -4.63 -18.11 -8.49
CA VAL A 69 -5.83 -17.34 -8.84
C VAL A 69 -6.24 -16.45 -7.66
N GLU A 70 -6.27 -17.01 -6.46
CA GLU A 70 -6.56 -16.28 -5.23
C GLU A 70 -5.56 -15.14 -4.99
N LEU A 71 -4.27 -15.42 -5.18
CA LEU A 71 -3.22 -14.41 -5.06
C LEU A 71 -3.43 -13.26 -6.06
N VAL A 72 -3.66 -13.57 -7.32
CA VAL A 72 -3.87 -12.56 -8.37
C VAL A 72 -5.12 -11.72 -8.10
N LEU A 73 -6.25 -12.36 -7.79
CA LEU A 73 -7.50 -11.65 -7.50
C LEU A 73 -7.38 -10.75 -6.27
N SER A 74 -6.76 -11.23 -5.19
CA SER A 74 -6.54 -10.41 -4.00
C SER A 74 -5.67 -9.19 -4.30
N GLN A 75 -4.59 -9.36 -5.11
CA GLN A 75 -3.74 -8.25 -5.52
C GLN A 75 -4.48 -7.22 -6.38
N ILE A 76 -5.30 -7.66 -7.34
CA ILE A 76 -6.11 -6.74 -8.15
C ILE A 76 -7.03 -5.90 -7.24
N ILE A 77 -7.75 -6.53 -6.32
CA ILE A 77 -8.73 -5.86 -5.47
C ILE A 77 -8.06 -4.91 -4.48
N ILE A 78 -7.00 -5.35 -3.79
CA ILE A 78 -6.29 -4.52 -2.82
C ILE A 78 -5.67 -3.28 -3.50
N ASN A 79 -5.15 -3.46 -4.72
CA ASN A 79 -4.42 -2.43 -5.45
C ASN A 79 -5.30 -1.60 -6.41
N LEU A 80 -6.61 -1.87 -6.51
CA LEU A 80 -7.52 -1.12 -7.38
C LEU A 80 -7.49 0.40 -7.09
N ARG A 81 -7.33 0.80 -5.84
CA ARG A 81 -7.17 2.19 -5.43
C ARG A 81 -6.00 2.90 -6.12
N TYR A 82 -4.91 2.18 -6.39
CA TYR A 82 -3.76 2.77 -7.09
C TYR A 82 -4.08 3.11 -8.56
N SER A 83 -5.02 2.39 -9.18
CA SER A 83 -5.50 2.72 -10.52
C SER A 83 -6.21 4.06 -10.52
N ILE A 84 -7.08 4.32 -9.53
CA ILE A 84 -7.78 5.60 -9.38
C ILE A 84 -6.79 6.74 -9.11
N MET A 85 -5.83 6.53 -8.20
CA MET A 85 -4.78 7.51 -7.91
C MET A 85 -3.91 7.81 -9.13
N SER A 86 -3.59 6.77 -9.93
CA SER A 86 -2.80 6.94 -11.16
C SER A 86 -3.56 7.76 -12.22
N ILE A 87 -4.88 7.61 -12.31
CA ILE A 87 -5.72 8.45 -13.18
C ILE A 87 -5.68 9.91 -12.71
N ALA A 88 -5.85 10.15 -11.42
CA ALA A 88 -5.82 11.49 -10.84
C ALA A 88 -4.44 12.17 -11.00
N ILE A 89 -3.33 11.44 -10.81
CA ILE A 89 -1.99 11.95 -11.14
C ILE A 89 -1.88 12.26 -12.65
N GLY A 90 -2.45 11.35 -13.49
CA GLY A 90 -2.45 11.50 -14.94
C GLY A 90 -3.04 12.82 -15.43
N GLN A 91 -4.06 13.34 -14.74
CA GLN A 91 -4.69 14.64 -15.02
C GLN A 91 -3.83 15.83 -14.64
N LYS A 92 -2.92 15.67 -13.69
CA LYS A 92 -1.98 16.71 -13.23
C LYS A 92 -0.60 16.64 -13.90
N LEU A 93 -0.39 15.63 -14.76
CA LEU A 93 0.90 15.47 -15.43
C LEU A 93 1.11 16.53 -16.49
N SER A 94 2.35 17.00 -16.58
CA SER A 94 2.83 17.88 -17.64
C SER A 94 2.50 17.35 -19.03
N GLU A 95 2.09 18.22 -19.95
CA GLU A 95 1.84 17.89 -21.35
C GLU A 95 3.05 17.25 -22.03
N LYS A 96 4.24 17.49 -21.52
CA LYS A 96 5.51 16.89 -21.99
C LYS A 96 5.69 15.45 -21.54
N SER A 97 4.78 14.90 -20.74
CA SER A 97 4.88 13.53 -20.24
C SER A 97 4.50 12.53 -21.32
N THR A 98 5.45 11.70 -21.72
CA THR A 98 5.25 10.62 -22.69
C THR A 98 4.44 9.47 -22.08
N LEU A 99 3.91 8.58 -22.93
CA LEU A 99 3.23 7.35 -22.45
C LEU A 99 4.14 6.50 -21.55
N TRP A 100 5.42 6.40 -21.89
CA TRP A 100 6.40 5.69 -21.08
C TRP A 100 6.58 6.31 -19.69
N ASN A 101 6.57 7.64 -19.59
CA ASN A 101 6.61 8.32 -18.31
C ASN A 101 5.37 7.96 -17.49
N ARG A 102 4.18 7.95 -18.09
CA ARG A 102 2.92 7.60 -17.41
C ARG A 102 2.94 6.18 -16.87
N ILE A 103 3.36 5.20 -17.67
CA ILE A 103 3.44 3.79 -17.27
C ILE A 103 4.47 3.59 -16.16
N SER A 104 5.68 4.13 -16.31
CA SER A 104 6.74 3.98 -15.29
C SER A 104 6.45 4.71 -13.99
N MET A 105 5.78 5.85 -14.04
CA MET A 105 5.33 6.57 -12.85
C MET A 105 4.21 5.81 -12.14
N ALA A 106 3.27 5.19 -12.86
CA ALA A 106 2.19 4.39 -12.28
C ALA A 106 2.71 3.22 -11.43
N PHE A 107 3.89 2.67 -11.77
CA PHE A 107 4.55 1.62 -10.98
C PHE A 107 4.78 1.99 -9.51
N MET A 108 5.02 3.28 -9.22
CA MET A 108 5.39 3.77 -7.89
C MET A 108 4.31 4.66 -7.24
N VAL A 109 3.09 4.62 -7.74
CA VAL A 109 1.98 5.34 -7.10
C VAL A 109 1.57 4.61 -5.82
N THR A 110 1.89 5.21 -4.68
CA THR A 110 1.41 4.81 -3.36
C THR A 110 0.60 5.92 -2.74
N ASP A 111 -0.08 5.67 -1.62
CA ASP A 111 -0.91 6.68 -0.94
C ASP A 111 -0.10 7.93 -0.58
N GLU A 112 1.12 7.76 -0.08
CA GLU A 112 1.99 8.85 0.37
C GLU A 112 2.55 9.63 -0.82
N ILE A 113 3.01 8.92 -1.87
CA ILE A 113 3.52 9.55 -3.09
C ILE A 113 2.40 10.32 -3.79
N PHE A 114 1.19 9.74 -3.84
CA PHE A 114 0.00 10.42 -4.35
C PHE A 114 -0.30 11.68 -3.55
N ALA A 115 -0.39 11.60 -2.23
CA ALA A 115 -0.70 12.72 -1.35
C ALA A 115 0.29 13.87 -1.53
N VAL A 116 1.60 13.58 -1.51
CA VAL A 116 2.66 14.58 -1.69
C VAL A 116 2.64 15.17 -3.10
N SER A 117 2.45 14.34 -4.14
CA SER A 117 2.39 14.80 -5.53
C SER A 117 1.20 15.72 -5.78
N CYS A 118 0.06 15.45 -5.14
CA CYS A 118 -1.18 16.19 -5.33
C CYS A 118 -1.36 17.38 -4.40
N ALA A 119 -0.61 17.49 -3.30
CA ALA A 119 -0.68 18.59 -2.35
C ALA A 119 -0.27 19.95 -2.94
N GLY A 120 0.53 19.94 -4.00
CA GLY A 120 0.92 21.17 -4.71
C GLY A 120 -0.10 21.55 -5.79
N ARG A 121 -0.25 22.86 -6.03
CA ARG A 121 -1.04 23.41 -7.15
C ARG A 121 -0.30 23.34 -8.50
N HIS A 122 0.91 22.81 -8.52
CA HIS A 122 1.76 22.78 -9.69
C HIS A 122 1.57 21.52 -10.50
N GLU A 123 1.76 21.67 -11.79
CA GLU A 123 1.88 20.58 -12.75
C GLU A 123 2.97 19.59 -12.31
N ILE A 124 2.68 18.29 -12.38
CA ILE A 124 3.62 17.23 -12.00
C ILE A 124 4.53 16.94 -13.20
N THR A 125 5.81 17.25 -13.07
CA THR A 125 6.79 16.92 -14.11
C THR A 125 7.38 15.52 -13.87
N PRO A 126 7.73 14.77 -14.92
CA PRO A 126 8.37 13.47 -14.78
C PRO A 126 9.65 13.51 -13.92
N ARG A 127 10.44 14.59 -14.06
CA ARG A 127 11.68 14.77 -13.27
C ARG A 127 11.41 14.86 -11.77
N TYR A 128 10.43 15.64 -11.38
CA TYR A 128 10.02 15.75 -9.99
C TYR A 128 9.54 14.40 -9.46
N PHE A 129 8.66 13.73 -10.22
CA PHE A 129 8.06 12.47 -9.76
C PHE A 129 9.08 11.34 -9.65
N TYR A 130 10.01 11.20 -10.61
CA TYR A 130 11.07 10.20 -10.51
C TYR A 130 12.01 10.45 -9.32
N ALA A 131 12.31 11.71 -9.03
CA ALA A 131 13.10 12.06 -7.84
C ALA A 131 12.32 11.74 -6.55
N LEU A 132 11.04 12.10 -6.48
CA LEU A 132 10.17 11.83 -5.34
C LEU A 132 10.06 10.33 -5.04
N MET A 133 9.84 9.49 -6.06
CA MET A 133 9.65 8.06 -5.88
C MET A 133 10.94 7.28 -5.62
N SER A 134 12.11 7.82 -6.01
CA SER A 134 13.39 7.09 -5.95
C SER A 134 13.79 6.74 -4.52
N ILE A 135 13.70 7.69 -3.59
CA ILE A 135 14.06 7.49 -2.20
C ILE A 135 13.11 6.48 -1.52
N PRO A 136 11.79 6.61 -1.59
CA PRO A 136 10.87 5.61 -1.04
C PRO A 136 11.09 4.20 -1.61
N TRP A 137 11.30 4.07 -2.92
CA TRP A 137 11.53 2.78 -3.56
C TRP A 137 12.82 2.10 -3.07
N ILE A 138 13.91 2.84 -3.03
CA ILE A 138 15.19 2.34 -2.51
C ILE A 138 15.05 1.96 -1.03
N SER A 139 14.43 2.83 -0.23
CA SER A 139 14.20 2.61 1.19
C SER A 139 13.35 1.37 1.45
N TRP A 140 12.30 1.15 0.66
CA TRP A 140 11.43 -0.02 0.75
C TRP A 140 12.19 -1.31 0.46
N THR A 141 12.97 -1.32 -0.62
CA THR A 141 13.75 -2.49 -1.03
C THR A 141 14.85 -2.81 -0.02
N ILE A 142 15.62 -1.79 0.42
CA ILE A 142 16.69 -1.96 1.40
C ILE A 142 16.12 -2.36 2.77
N GLY A 143 15.05 -1.73 3.22
CA GLY A 143 14.40 -2.08 4.48
C GLY A 143 13.95 -3.53 4.50
N THR A 144 13.36 -4.04 3.41
CA THR A 144 13.00 -5.47 3.29
C THR A 144 14.22 -6.37 3.35
N LEU A 145 15.28 -6.05 2.61
CA LEU A 145 16.53 -6.82 2.62
C LEU A 145 17.11 -6.89 4.03
N LEU A 146 17.21 -5.75 4.71
CA LEU A 146 17.72 -5.68 6.08
C LEU A 146 16.83 -6.46 7.05
N GLY A 147 15.52 -6.35 6.96
CA GLY A 147 14.59 -7.10 7.82
C GLY A 147 14.64 -8.60 7.58
N ALA A 148 14.69 -9.03 6.33
CA ALA A 148 14.77 -10.44 5.98
C ALA A 148 16.09 -11.08 6.42
N THR A 149 17.21 -10.37 6.29
CA THR A 149 18.52 -10.84 6.78
C THR A 149 18.63 -10.79 8.29
N ALA A 150 18.10 -9.74 8.93
CA ALA A 150 18.09 -9.61 10.38
C ALA A 150 17.26 -10.69 11.08
N ASN A 151 16.28 -11.28 10.41
CA ASN A 151 15.44 -12.35 10.97
C ASN A 151 16.25 -13.53 11.50
N THR A 152 17.39 -13.87 10.89
CA THR A 152 18.27 -14.96 11.35
C THR A 152 19.12 -14.58 12.56
N LEU A 153 19.36 -13.28 12.78
CA LEU A 153 20.21 -12.74 13.82
C LEU A 153 19.43 -12.32 15.08
N LEU A 154 18.14 -12.07 14.93
CA LEU A 154 17.31 -11.55 16.00
C LEU A 154 16.80 -12.66 16.93
N PRO A 155 16.81 -12.45 18.26
CA PRO A 155 16.14 -13.32 19.22
C PRO A 155 14.65 -13.44 18.91
N LEU A 156 14.05 -14.61 19.24
CA LEU A 156 12.65 -14.91 18.97
C LEU A 156 11.69 -13.85 19.55
N ILE A 157 11.99 -13.36 20.75
CA ILE A 157 11.18 -12.32 21.42
C ILE A 157 11.11 -11.04 20.56
N LEU A 158 12.25 -10.61 20.02
CA LEU A 158 12.32 -9.39 19.22
C LEU A 158 11.63 -9.59 17.86
N ARG A 159 11.77 -10.77 17.23
CA ARG A 159 11.03 -11.11 16.00
C ARG A 159 9.52 -11.07 16.20
N ASN A 160 9.03 -11.62 17.31
CA ASN A 160 7.61 -11.60 17.62
C ASN A 160 7.11 -10.17 17.89
N ALA A 161 7.89 -9.35 18.61
CA ALA A 161 7.54 -7.95 18.86
C ALA A 161 7.48 -7.13 17.56
N LEU A 162 8.44 -7.30 16.65
CA LEU A 162 8.46 -6.66 15.34
C LEU A 162 7.33 -7.16 14.45
N GLY A 163 6.95 -8.44 14.56
CA GLY A 163 5.75 -8.97 13.91
C GLY A 163 4.45 -8.28 14.35
N LEU A 164 4.36 -7.83 15.60
CA LEU A 164 3.22 -7.05 16.09
C LEU A 164 3.25 -5.58 15.59
N ALA A 165 4.41 -5.03 15.28
CA ALA A 165 4.53 -3.66 14.79
C ALA A 165 3.74 -3.43 13.48
N ILE A 166 3.56 -4.47 12.65
CA ILE A 166 2.75 -4.45 11.44
C ILE A 166 1.31 -4.08 11.75
N TYR A 167 0.73 -4.70 12.78
CA TYR A 167 -0.65 -4.40 13.18
C TYR A 167 -0.77 -2.96 13.70
N GLY A 168 0.24 -2.47 14.42
CA GLY A 168 0.32 -1.08 14.86
C GLY A 168 0.33 -0.11 13.67
N MET A 169 1.08 -0.42 12.61
CA MET A 169 1.09 0.38 11.38
C MET A 169 -0.29 0.39 10.69
N LEU A 170 -0.91 -0.80 10.50
CA LEU A 170 -2.23 -0.88 9.87
C LEU A 170 -3.27 -0.10 10.66
N ILE A 171 -3.25 -0.19 12.00
CA ILE A 171 -4.09 0.60 12.88
C ILE A 171 -3.81 2.10 12.73
N GLY A 172 -2.53 2.48 12.61
CA GLY A 172 -2.10 3.87 12.40
C GLY A 172 -2.63 4.47 11.10
N ILE A 173 -2.81 3.68 10.04
CA ILE A 173 -3.40 4.11 8.77
C ILE A 173 -4.92 4.26 8.89
N ILE A 174 -5.58 3.38 9.65
CA ILE A 174 -7.05 3.30 9.75
C ILE A 174 -7.62 4.36 10.70
N ILE A 175 -6.95 4.63 11.84
CA ILE A 175 -7.48 5.51 12.88
C ILE A 175 -7.67 6.96 12.44
N PRO A 176 -6.72 7.63 11.74
CA PRO A 176 -6.90 9.03 11.37
C PRO A 176 -8.14 9.28 10.49
N PRO A 177 -8.38 8.53 9.38
CA PRO A 177 -9.60 8.69 8.60
C PRO A 177 -10.88 8.37 9.41
N ALA A 178 -10.84 7.32 10.24
CA ALA A 178 -11.97 6.94 11.09
C ALA A 178 -12.37 8.03 12.10
N ARG A 179 -11.40 8.80 12.60
CA ARG A 179 -11.67 9.93 13.51
C ARG A 179 -12.26 11.14 12.80
N GLN A 180 -11.96 11.31 11.52
CA GLN A 180 -12.40 12.45 10.72
C GLN A 180 -13.80 12.24 10.15
N ASP A 181 -14.15 10.99 9.81
CA ASP A 181 -15.43 10.65 9.20
C ASP A 181 -16.08 9.42 9.86
N LYS A 182 -17.31 9.62 10.36
CA LYS A 182 -18.12 8.57 10.97
C LYS A 182 -18.53 7.49 9.95
N HIS A 183 -18.71 7.83 8.68
CA HIS A 183 -19.06 6.88 7.64
C HIS A 183 -17.93 5.89 7.40
N ILE A 184 -16.69 6.38 7.39
CA ILE A 184 -15.49 5.53 7.34
C ILE A 184 -15.44 4.59 8.55
N THR A 185 -15.73 5.11 9.75
CA THR A 185 -15.78 4.29 10.96
C THR A 185 -16.80 3.15 10.85
N ILE A 186 -17.98 3.41 10.30
CA ILE A 186 -19.04 2.39 10.10
C ILE A 186 -18.56 1.31 9.13
N VAL A 187 -17.93 1.69 8.01
CA VAL A 187 -17.39 0.75 7.03
C VAL A 187 -16.28 -0.12 7.63
N ILE A 188 -15.42 0.46 8.46
CA ILE A 188 -14.36 -0.27 9.17
C ILE A 188 -14.98 -1.30 10.12
N ILE A 189 -15.94 -0.90 10.95
CA ILE A 189 -16.63 -1.79 11.90
C ILE A 189 -17.34 -2.92 11.15
N LEU A 190 -18.02 -2.62 10.06
CA LEU A 190 -18.68 -3.61 9.21
C LEU A 190 -17.67 -4.63 8.67
N SER A 191 -16.55 -4.17 8.13
CA SER A 191 -15.47 -5.03 7.63
C SER A 191 -14.91 -5.94 8.72
N MET A 192 -14.71 -5.40 9.93
CA MET A 192 -14.28 -6.19 11.09
C MET A 192 -15.31 -7.27 11.48
N ILE A 193 -16.60 -6.94 11.52
CA ILE A 193 -17.66 -7.90 11.84
C ILE A 193 -17.69 -9.02 10.80
N ILE A 194 -17.65 -8.68 9.50
CA ILE A 194 -17.65 -9.68 8.42
C ILE A 194 -16.43 -10.60 8.56
N SER A 195 -15.24 -10.04 8.78
CA SER A 195 -14.02 -10.82 8.97
C SER A 195 -14.10 -11.77 10.17
N LEU A 196 -14.69 -11.32 11.29
CA LEU A 196 -14.93 -12.16 12.46
C LEU A 196 -15.93 -13.30 12.18
N LEU A 197 -16.99 -13.02 11.40
CA LEU A 197 -17.94 -14.05 11.00
C LEU A 197 -17.25 -15.16 10.19
N PHE A 198 -16.40 -14.81 9.23
CA PHE A 198 -15.61 -15.80 8.47
C PHE A 198 -14.67 -16.61 9.37
N LYS A 199 -14.11 -15.99 10.40
CA LYS A 199 -13.19 -16.67 11.33
C LYS A 199 -13.88 -17.64 12.27
N TYR A 200 -15.07 -17.29 12.78
CA TYR A 200 -15.73 -18.07 13.85
C TYR A 200 -16.84 -18.99 13.35
N ILE A 201 -17.42 -18.74 12.18
CA ILE A 201 -18.46 -19.61 11.62
C ILE A 201 -17.80 -20.80 10.90
N LYS A 202 -17.86 -21.99 11.52
CA LYS A 202 -17.29 -23.22 10.96
C LYS A 202 -17.80 -23.54 9.54
N ALA A 203 -19.05 -23.20 9.22
CA ALA A 203 -19.61 -23.38 7.89
C ALA A 203 -18.89 -22.57 6.80
N LEU A 204 -18.13 -21.54 7.15
CA LEU A 204 -17.37 -20.70 6.22
C LEU A 204 -15.87 -21.06 6.18
N SER A 205 -15.43 -22.01 6.99
CA SER A 205 -14.01 -22.38 7.10
C SER A 205 -13.39 -23.02 5.84
N PHE A 206 -14.24 -23.38 4.85
CA PHE A 206 -13.75 -23.86 3.55
C PHE A 206 -13.25 -22.74 2.64
N ILE A 207 -13.54 -21.47 2.98
CA ILE A 207 -13.11 -20.31 2.22
C ILE A 207 -11.69 -19.95 2.67
N SER A 208 -10.76 -19.91 1.70
CA SER A 208 -9.37 -19.54 2.00
C SER A 208 -9.23 -18.09 2.44
N SER A 209 -8.17 -17.81 3.18
CA SER A 209 -7.92 -16.47 3.76
C SER A 209 -7.85 -15.35 2.72
N GLY A 210 -7.36 -15.60 1.51
CA GLY A 210 -7.32 -14.60 0.45
C GLY A 210 -8.71 -14.30 -0.10
N PHE A 211 -9.58 -15.30 -0.30
CA PHE A 211 -10.97 -15.05 -0.69
C PHE A 211 -11.75 -14.32 0.40
N VAL A 212 -11.46 -14.56 1.68
CA VAL A 212 -12.05 -13.80 2.79
C VAL A 212 -11.72 -12.31 2.65
N ILE A 213 -10.46 -11.96 2.37
CA ILE A 213 -10.05 -10.55 2.15
C ILE A 213 -10.85 -9.95 1.00
N ILE A 214 -10.96 -10.65 -0.13
CA ILE A 214 -11.71 -10.21 -1.31
C ILE A 214 -13.17 -9.91 -0.97
N ILE A 215 -13.84 -10.88 -0.34
CA ILE A 215 -15.26 -10.79 -0.01
C ILE A 215 -15.50 -9.66 1.01
N CYS A 216 -14.70 -9.57 2.07
CA CYS A 216 -14.81 -8.51 3.07
C CYS A 216 -14.64 -7.12 2.42
N THR A 217 -13.65 -6.97 1.54
CA THR A 217 -13.39 -5.70 0.86
C THR A 217 -14.55 -5.31 -0.06
N LEU A 218 -15.02 -6.23 -0.89
CA LEU A 218 -16.12 -5.95 -1.82
C LEU A 218 -17.42 -5.60 -1.08
N ILE A 219 -17.79 -6.36 -0.06
CA ILE A 219 -19.01 -6.08 0.72
C ILE A 219 -18.90 -4.73 1.42
N ALA A 220 -17.79 -4.48 2.13
CA ALA A 220 -17.62 -3.25 2.89
C ALA A 220 -17.54 -2.01 1.97
N ALA A 221 -16.84 -2.10 0.83
CA ALA A 221 -16.73 -1.02 -0.14
C ALA A 221 -18.07 -0.74 -0.83
N THR A 222 -18.80 -1.79 -1.25
CA THR A 222 -20.13 -1.64 -1.87
C THR A 222 -21.14 -1.02 -0.89
N PHE A 223 -21.13 -1.48 0.35
CA PHE A 223 -21.97 -0.92 1.41
C PHE A 223 -21.66 0.57 1.64
N GLY A 224 -20.38 0.92 1.74
CA GLY A 224 -19.95 2.31 1.90
C GLY A 224 -20.37 3.18 0.72
N ALA A 225 -20.17 2.72 -0.51
CA ALA A 225 -20.50 3.47 -1.72
C ALA A 225 -22.02 3.70 -1.89
N ILE A 226 -22.86 2.72 -1.50
CA ILE A 226 -24.32 2.85 -1.64
C ILE A 226 -24.91 3.73 -0.53
N LEU A 227 -24.47 3.57 0.71
CA LEU A 227 -25.08 4.28 1.85
C LEU A 227 -24.46 5.65 2.10
N PHE A 228 -23.25 5.88 1.68
CA PHE A 228 -22.51 7.12 1.90
C PHE A 228 -21.89 7.61 0.58
N PRO A 229 -22.71 7.92 -0.45
CA PRO A 229 -22.18 8.48 -1.68
C PRO A 229 -21.50 9.81 -1.39
N VAL A 230 -20.29 10.00 -1.94
CA VAL A 230 -19.61 11.30 -1.90
C VAL A 230 -20.32 12.20 -2.91
N GLU A 231 -20.91 13.31 -2.45
CA GLU A 231 -21.41 14.34 -3.35
C GLU A 231 -20.21 14.95 -4.08
N GLU A 232 -20.24 14.96 -5.40
CA GLU A 232 -19.28 15.70 -6.19
C GLU A 232 -19.46 17.18 -5.85
N GLU A 233 -18.46 17.83 -5.23
CA GLU A 233 -18.40 19.28 -5.19
C GLU A 233 -18.36 19.76 -6.66
N GLU A 234 -19.52 20.23 -7.16
CA GLU A 234 -19.55 20.98 -8.40
C GLU A 234 -18.55 22.11 -8.27
N THR A 235 -17.41 21.98 -8.95
CA THR A 235 -16.48 23.08 -9.14
C THR A 235 -17.23 24.12 -9.96
N HIS A 236 -17.91 25.05 -9.29
CA HIS A 236 -18.33 26.31 -9.90
C HIS A 236 -17.05 27.04 -10.33
N GLU A 237 -16.66 26.80 -11.58
CA GLU A 237 -15.82 27.73 -12.31
C GLU A 237 -16.62 29.03 -12.46
N ALA A 238 -16.25 30.05 -11.71
CA ALA A 238 -16.61 31.43 -11.94
C ALA A 238 -15.36 32.24 -12.29
#